data_86b8945ab5d6d9277d683c19c5ebdfb7
#
_entry.id   86b8945ab5d6d9277d683c19c5ebdfb7
#
_cell.length_a   1.000
_cell.length_b   1.000
_cell.length_c   1.000
_cell.angle_alpha   90.00
_cell.angle_beta   90.00
_cell.angle_gamma   90.00
#
_symmetry.space_group_name_H-M   'P 1'
#
loop_
_entity.id
_entity.type
_entity.pdbx_description
1 polymer ?
#
loop_
_entity_poly.entity_id
_entity_poly.type
_entity_poly.pdbx_seq_one_letter_code
_entity_poly.pdbx_strand_id
1 'polypeptide(L)'
;MAKIWVEAYGCSASYSDSEMISGLIVNGGHTLAENSEDSDLNVIVTCSVKDATADKMIRKIMDSSSKPLVVAGCLPKAEKNKVERFAENASLLGPNSIGKTLQVIQSTLDGRKTVALEDSDLSKVGLPKIRLNPAVGIVEIASGCMSECTFCQTKISKGDLQSYRVGDIVRQVKTELADGCCEVWLTSTDNGCYGFDINSDLPELVNT
;
A
#
# COMPACT_ATOMS: atom_id res chain seq x y z
N MET A 1 8.77 19.49 -9.02
CA MET A 1 7.34 19.32 -8.64
C MET A 1 6.65 18.66 -9.82
N ALA A 2 5.99 17.51 -9.63
CA ALA A 2 5.32 16.74 -10.66
C ALA A 2 3.87 16.45 -10.25
N LYS A 3 2.98 16.24 -11.21
CA LYS A 3 1.61 15.79 -11.00
C LYS A 3 1.58 14.26 -11.05
N ILE A 4 1.09 13.62 -10.01
CA ILE A 4 1.11 12.17 -9.88
C ILE A 4 -0.31 11.66 -9.68
N TRP A 5 -0.73 10.74 -10.54
CA TRP A 5 -2.01 10.08 -10.41
C TRP A 5 -1.86 8.76 -9.66
N VAL A 6 -2.73 8.53 -8.69
CA VAL A 6 -2.73 7.32 -7.86
C VAL A 6 -4.08 6.62 -8.00
N GLU A 7 -4.05 5.36 -8.41
CA GLU A 7 -5.24 4.53 -8.47
C GLU A 7 -5.03 3.23 -7.70
N ALA A 8 -6.03 2.81 -6.92
CA ALA A 8 -5.94 1.65 -6.05
C ALA A 8 -6.98 0.59 -6.39
N TYR A 9 -6.55 -0.66 -6.33
CA TYR A 9 -7.36 -1.85 -6.49
C TYR A 9 -7.09 -2.83 -5.34
N GLY A 10 -8.14 -3.45 -4.81
CA GLY A 10 -7.98 -4.57 -3.89
C GLY A 10 -8.78 -4.45 -2.60
N CYS A 11 -8.13 -4.77 -1.48
CA CYS A 11 -8.72 -4.81 -0.14
C CYS A 11 -8.49 -3.48 0.62
N SER A 12 -9.03 -3.37 1.84
CA SER A 12 -8.84 -2.21 2.70
C SER A 12 -7.36 -1.86 2.94
N ALA A 13 -6.48 -2.87 3.09
CA ALA A 13 -5.05 -2.62 3.21
C ALA A 13 -4.44 -1.99 1.94
N SER A 14 -4.88 -2.39 0.73
CA SER A 14 -4.43 -1.75 -0.51
C SER A 14 -4.88 -0.29 -0.61
N TYR A 15 -6.10 0.01 -0.15
CA TYR A 15 -6.59 1.39 -0.06
C TYR A 15 -5.79 2.20 0.98
N SER A 16 -5.51 1.63 2.15
CA SER A 16 -4.64 2.27 3.15
C SER A 16 -3.24 2.55 2.59
N ASP A 17 -2.65 1.61 1.86
CA ASP A 17 -1.36 1.80 1.19
C ASP A 17 -1.43 2.96 0.18
N SER A 18 -2.51 3.06 -0.60
CA SER A 18 -2.67 4.16 -1.58
C SER A 18 -2.84 5.52 -0.92
N GLU A 19 -3.54 5.58 0.22
CA GLU A 19 -3.69 6.80 1.01
C GLU A 19 -2.35 7.27 1.58
N MET A 20 -1.51 6.33 2.07
CA MET A 20 -0.15 6.62 2.54
C MET A 20 0.76 7.06 1.40
N ILE A 21 0.73 6.37 0.25
CA ILE A 21 1.48 6.76 -0.95
C ILE A 21 1.10 8.19 -1.36
N SER A 22 -0.20 8.50 -1.40
CA SER A 22 -0.70 9.84 -1.73
C SER A 22 -0.23 10.90 -0.72
N GLY A 23 -0.26 10.58 0.56
CA GLY A 23 0.25 11.46 1.62
C GLY A 23 1.75 11.73 1.50
N LEU A 24 2.54 10.68 1.22
CA LEU A 24 3.99 10.82 1.00
C LEU A 24 4.30 11.65 -0.25
N ILE A 25 3.54 11.48 -1.34
CA ILE A 25 3.66 12.27 -2.58
C ILE A 25 3.50 13.76 -2.29
N VAL A 26 2.43 14.13 -1.59
CA VAL A 26 2.16 15.54 -1.26
C VAL A 26 3.19 16.11 -0.28
N ASN A 27 3.56 15.32 0.74
CA ASN A 27 4.61 15.70 1.69
C ASN A 27 5.98 15.88 1.01
N GLY A 28 6.23 15.15 -0.08
CA GLY A 28 7.43 15.27 -0.91
C GLY A 28 7.42 16.45 -1.88
N GLY A 29 6.40 17.32 -1.83
CA GLY A 29 6.28 18.52 -2.66
C GLY A 29 5.76 18.28 -4.08
N HIS A 30 5.15 17.12 -4.32
CA HIS A 30 4.41 16.82 -5.56
C HIS A 30 2.92 17.12 -5.38
N THR A 31 2.15 17.08 -6.46
CA THR A 31 0.68 17.25 -6.44
C THR A 31 -0.01 15.99 -6.96
N LEU A 32 -1.20 15.70 -6.45
CA LEU A 32 -2.03 14.64 -6.99
C LEU A 32 -2.77 15.12 -8.25
N ALA A 33 -2.78 14.28 -9.28
CA ALA A 33 -3.58 14.50 -10.49
C ALA A 33 -4.98 13.91 -10.30
N GLU A 34 -5.98 14.51 -10.91
CA GLU A 34 -7.37 14.02 -10.87
C GLU A 34 -7.57 12.80 -11.80
N ASN A 35 -6.77 12.71 -12.85
CA ASN A 35 -6.82 11.62 -13.82
C ASN A 35 -5.43 11.29 -14.36
N SER A 36 -5.31 10.13 -15.00
CA SER A 36 -4.06 9.64 -15.59
C SER A 36 -3.57 10.48 -16.78
N GLU A 37 -4.47 11.18 -17.47
CA GLU A 37 -4.12 11.94 -18.69
C GLU A 37 -3.34 13.20 -18.34
N ASP A 38 -3.68 13.84 -17.22
CA ASP A 38 -3.05 15.07 -16.74
C ASP A 38 -1.84 14.84 -15.83
N SER A 39 -1.43 13.58 -15.64
CA SER A 39 -0.29 13.23 -14.79
C SER A 39 1.03 13.18 -15.53
N ASP A 40 2.12 13.45 -14.81
CA ASP A 40 3.50 13.23 -15.26
C ASP A 40 3.96 11.79 -14.98
N LEU A 41 3.37 11.14 -13.95
CA LEU A 41 3.64 9.79 -13.52
C LEU A 41 2.39 9.14 -12.95
N ASN A 42 2.20 7.85 -13.24
CA ASN A 42 1.12 7.04 -12.71
C ASN A 42 1.60 6.09 -11.61
N VAL A 43 0.83 5.96 -10.54
CA VAL A 43 1.01 4.93 -9.50
C VAL A 43 -0.23 4.04 -9.46
N ILE A 44 -0.06 2.74 -9.68
CA ILE A 44 -1.15 1.76 -9.60
C ILE A 44 -0.89 0.85 -8.40
N VAL A 45 -1.74 0.97 -7.37
CA VAL A 45 -1.69 0.11 -6.19
C VAL A 45 -2.52 -1.14 -6.45
N THR A 46 -1.90 -2.30 -6.34
CA THR A 46 -2.42 -3.57 -6.82
C THR A 46 -2.66 -4.59 -5.71
N CYS A 47 -3.52 -5.56 -5.98
CA CYS A 47 -3.81 -6.72 -5.13
C CYS A 47 -3.47 -8.01 -5.88
N SER A 48 -3.14 -9.09 -5.16
CA SER A 48 -2.81 -10.40 -5.75
C SER A 48 -3.87 -11.49 -5.50
N VAL A 49 -5.00 -11.16 -4.83
CA VAL A 49 -5.90 -12.18 -4.25
C VAL A 49 -7.10 -12.57 -5.13
N LYS A 50 -7.46 -11.78 -6.14
CA LYS A 50 -8.66 -12.04 -6.96
C LYS A 50 -8.32 -12.03 -8.45
N ASP A 51 -8.49 -13.15 -9.14
CA ASP A 51 -8.18 -13.30 -10.57
C ASP A 51 -8.92 -12.28 -11.46
N ALA A 52 -10.23 -12.09 -11.27
CA ALA A 52 -10.99 -11.09 -12.02
C ALA A 52 -10.51 -9.65 -11.78
N THR A 53 -9.95 -9.37 -10.60
CA THR A 53 -9.34 -8.08 -10.27
C THR A 53 -7.94 -8.02 -10.84
N ALA A 54 -7.19 -9.14 -10.87
CA ALA A 54 -5.85 -9.21 -11.45
C ALA A 54 -5.87 -8.86 -12.94
N ASP A 55 -6.82 -9.38 -13.72
CA ASP A 55 -6.94 -9.06 -15.15
C ASP A 55 -7.26 -7.58 -15.40
N LYS A 56 -8.13 -6.99 -14.58
CA LYS A 56 -8.40 -5.53 -14.65
C LYS A 56 -7.16 -4.72 -14.32
N MET A 57 -6.41 -5.12 -13.30
CA MET A 57 -5.16 -4.45 -12.92
C MET A 57 -4.10 -4.56 -14.01
N ILE A 58 -3.94 -5.74 -14.62
CA ILE A 58 -2.99 -5.93 -15.71
C ILE A 58 -3.35 -5.06 -16.91
N ARG A 59 -4.63 -5.00 -17.31
CA ARG A 59 -5.07 -4.09 -18.37
C ARG A 59 -4.75 -2.64 -18.03
N LYS A 60 -5.06 -2.22 -16.81
CA LYS A 60 -4.77 -0.85 -16.37
C LYS A 60 -3.27 -0.54 -16.36
N ILE A 61 -2.43 -1.50 -15.94
CA ILE A 61 -0.97 -1.39 -16.00
C ILE A 61 -0.52 -1.20 -17.46
N MET A 62 -1.05 -1.99 -18.40
CA MET A 62 -0.74 -1.88 -19.82
C MET A 62 -1.17 -0.51 -20.38
N ASP A 63 -2.39 -0.06 -20.09
CA ASP A 63 -2.93 1.23 -20.56
C ASP A 63 -2.10 2.41 -20.02
N SER A 64 -1.56 2.25 -18.79
CA SER A 64 -0.76 3.29 -18.13
C SER A 64 0.73 3.26 -18.48
N SER A 65 1.20 2.24 -19.22
CA SER A 65 2.62 2.02 -19.53
C SER A 65 3.22 3.02 -20.55
N SER A 66 2.38 3.84 -21.18
CA SER A 66 2.82 4.93 -22.09
C SER A 66 3.47 6.10 -21.34
N LYS A 67 3.28 6.19 -20.03
CA LYS A 67 3.86 7.20 -19.14
C LYS A 67 4.79 6.56 -18.12
N PRO A 68 5.63 7.35 -17.41
CA PRO A 68 6.35 6.88 -16.22
C PRO A 68 5.37 6.20 -15.26
N LEU A 69 5.68 4.96 -14.86
CA LEU A 69 4.75 4.10 -14.12
C LEU A 69 5.43 3.47 -12.90
N VAL A 70 4.74 3.52 -11.77
CA VAL A 70 5.05 2.74 -10.57
C VAL A 70 3.92 1.75 -10.34
N VAL A 71 4.23 0.46 -10.29
CA VAL A 71 3.31 -0.60 -9.86
C VAL A 71 3.59 -0.91 -8.40
N ALA A 72 2.62 -0.62 -7.53
CA ALA A 72 2.74 -0.78 -6.09
C ALA A 72 1.84 -1.89 -5.54
N GLY A 73 2.07 -2.31 -4.29
CA GLY A 73 1.23 -3.25 -3.56
C GLY A 73 1.65 -4.71 -3.68
N CYS A 74 0.68 -5.64 -3.58
CA CYS A 74 0.97 -7.07 -3.46
C CYS A 74 1.43 -7.72 -4.77
N LEU A 75 0.84 -7.35 -5.91
CA LEU A 75 1.09 -8.00 -7.20
C LEU A 75 2.57 -7.95 -7.63
N PRO A 76 3.29 -6.80 -7.57
CA PRO A 76 4.68 -6.76 -7.99
C PRO A 76 5.61 -7.60 -7.10
N LYS A 77 5.25 -7.87 -5.86
CA LYS A 77 6.04 -8.74 -4.98
C LYS A 77 5.70 -10.22 -5.19
N ALA A 78 4.41 -10.56 -5.35
CA ALA A 78 3.98 -11.95 -5.55
C ALA A 78 4.30 -12.48 -6.95
N GLU A 79 4.11 -11.64 -7.98
CA GLU A 79 4.19 -12.02 -9.39
C GLU A 79 5.02 -11.02 -10.21
N LYS A 80 6.25 -10.72 -9.75
CA LYS A 80 7.16 -9.76 -10.39
C LYS A 80 7.27 -9.96 -11.90
N ASN A 81 7.54 -11.20 -12.32
CA ASN A 81 7.73 -11.53 -13.74
C ASN A 81 6.48 -11.26 -14.58
N LYS A 82 5.29 -11.43 -14.00
CA LYS A 82 4.03 -11.11 -14.67
C LYS A 82 3.89 -9.61 -14.90
N VAL A 83 4.19 -8.79 -13.90
CA VAL A 83 4.16 -7.32 -14.05
C VAL A 83 5.19 -6.87 -15.08
N GLU A 84 6.43 -7.34 -15.01
CA GLU A 84 7.51 -6.97 -15.93
C GLU A 84 7.23 -7.40 -17.39
N ARG A 85 6.49 -8.47 -17.60
CA ARG A 85 6.05 -8.90 -18.95
C ARG A 85 5.12 -7.88 -19.61
N PHE A 86 4.28 -7.18 -18.84
CA PHE A 86 3.29 -6.24 -19.37
C PHE A 86 3.70 -4.78 -19.25
N ALA A 87 4.66 -4.48 -18.37
CA ALA A 87 5.19 -3.13 -18.14
C ALA A 87 6.67 -3.22 -17.75
N GLU A 88 7.52 -3.55 -18.73
CA GLU A 88 8.95 -3.81 -18.51
C GLU A 88 9.68 -2.63 -17.84
N ASN A 89 9.32 -1.41 -18.19
CA ASN A 89 9.96 -0.19 -17.70
C ASN A 89 9.33 0.35 -16.40
N ALA A 90 8.26 -0.27 -15.89
CA ALA A 90 7.65 0.17 -14.65
C ALA A 90 8.56 -0.06 -13.45
N SER A 91 8.62 0.93 -12.56
CA SER A 91 9.19 0.75 -11.23
C SER A 91 8.24 -0.05 -10.34
N LEU A 92 8.80 -0.82 -9.41
CA LEU A 92 8.05 -1.72 -8.54
C LEU A 92 8.20 -1.31 -7.08
N LEU A 93 7.07 -1.22 -6.34
CA LEU A 93 7.03 -0.88 -4.92
C LEU A 93 6.23 -1.94 -4.15
N GLY A 94 6.89 -2.68 -3.27
CA GLY A 94 6.25 -3.70 -2.43
C GLY A 94 5.38 -3.12 -1.31
N PRO A 95 4.43 -3.92 -0.77
CA PRO A 95 3.53 -3.46 0.29
C PRO A 95 4.26 -3.14 1.60
N ASN A 96 5.41 -3.75 1.86
CA ASN A 96 6.24 -3.47 3.02
C ASN A 96 7.35 -2.44 2.76
N SER A 97 7.38 -1.83 1.56
CA SER A 97 8.38 -0.83 1.17
C SER A 97 7.78 0.57 0.95
N ILE A 98 6.57 0.84 1.45
CA ILE A 98 5.83 2.10 1.25
C ILE A 98 6.67 3.33 1.65
N GLY A 99 7.51 3.23 2.67
CA GLY A 99 8.42 4.31 3.05
C GLY A 99 9.40 4.76 1.96
N LYS A 100 9.65 3.92 0.93
CA LYS A 100 10.52 4.24 -0.22
C LYS A 100 9.78 4.95 -1.37
N THR A 101 8.50 5.30 -1.19
CA THR A 101 7.64 5.89 -2.24
C THR A 101 8.32 7.06 -2.95
N LEU A 102 8.84 8.05 -2.23
CA LEU A 102 9.46 9.23 -2.85
C LEU A 102 10.72 8.89 -3.63
N GLN A 103 11.55 7.98 -3.11
CA GLN A 103 12.75 7.51 -3.80
C GLN A 103 12.40 6.83 -5.13
N VAL A 104 11.39 5.95 -5.11
CA VAL A 104 10.93 5.23 -6.32
C VAL A 104 10.35 6.20 -7.33
N ILE A 105 9.49 7.14 -6.90
CA ILE A 105 8.89 8.16 -7.75
C ILE A 105 9.97 9.03 -8.39
N GLN A 106 10.91 9.56 -7.61
CA GLN A 106 11.96 10.42 -8.15
C GLN A 106 12.81 9.67 -9.19
N SER A 107 13.22 8.45 -8.90
CA SER A 107 13.98 7.63 -9.86
C SER A 107 13.19 7.38 -11.14
N THR A 108 11.87 7.12 -11.03
CA THR A 108 11.00 6.87 -12.19
C THR A 108 10.82 8.14 -13.04
N LEU A 109 10.69 9.31 -12.42
CA LEU A 109 10.64 10.60 -13.11
C LEU A 109 11.95 10.90 -13.85
N ASP A 110 13.09 10.46 -13.27
CA ASP A 110 14.41 10.58 -13.90
C ASP A 110 14.65 9.52 -15.01
N GLY A 111 13.63 8.74 -15.39
CA GLY A 111 13.70 7.70 -16.40
C GLY A 111 14.42 6.42 -15.97
N ARG A 112 14.63 6.21 -14.66
CA ARG A 112 15.31 5.02 -14.11
C ARG A 112 14.30 4.09 -13.46
N LYS A 113 14.25 2.83 -13.91
CA LYS A 113 13.49 1.76 -13.25
C LYS A 113 14.09 1.47 -11.88
N THR A 114 13.24 1.42 -10.86
CA THR A 114 13.59 1.04 -9.49
C THR A 114 12.73 -0.11 -9.01
N VAL A 115 13.33 -1.09 -8.33
CA VAL A 115 12.64 -2.24 -7.75
C VAL A 115 12.86 -2.20 -6.24
N ALA A 116 11.81 -1.86 -5.50
CA ALA A 116 11.77 -1.79 -4.03
C ALA A 116 10.75 -2.81 -3.50
N LEU A 117 11.15 -4.07 -3.43
CA LEU A 117 10.30 -5.21 -3.02
C LEU A 117 10.75 -5.86 -1.72
N GLU A 118 11.83 -5.36 -1.11
CA GLU A 118 12.36 -5.88 0.15
C GLU A 118 11.38 -5.59 1.29
N ASP A 119 11.40 -6.44 2.31
CA ASP A 119 10.70 -6.14 3.54
C ASP A 119 11.45 -5.07 4.32
N SER A 120 10.72 -4.17 4.95
CA SER A 120 11.25 -3.07 5.74
C SER A 120 10.67 -3.17 7.15
N ASP A 121 11.52 -2.98 8.15
CA ASP A 121 11.10 -2.88 9.55
C ASP A 121 10.37 -1.56 9.86
N LEU A 122 10.13 -0.74 8.85
CA LEU A 122 9.50 0.56 9.00
C LEU A 122 8.01 0.39 9.22
N SER A 123 7.55 0.76 10.41
CA SER A 123 6.11 0.80 10.70
C SER A 123 5.40 1.74 9.74
N LYS A 124 4.28 1.30 9.20
CA LYS A 124 3.39 2.15 8.38
C LYS A 124 2.54 3.09 9.24
N VAL A 125 2.42 2.79 10.54
CA VAL A 125 1.64 3.61 11.46
C VAL A 125 2.29 4.98 11.62
N GLY A 126 1.49 6.03 11.44
CA GLY A 126 1.96 7.42 11.51
C GLY A 126 2.49 7.99 10.19
N LEU A 127 2.50 7.23 9.11
CA LEU A 127 2.77 7.80 7.78
C LEU A 127 1.65 8.80 7.39
N PRO A 128 2.00 9.88 6.68
CA PRO A 128 0.99 10.83 6.20
C PRO A 128 0.02 10.15 5.25
N LYS A 129 -1.25 10.53 5.31
CA LYS A 129 -2.32 9.98 4.47
C LYS A 129 -3.09 11.07 3.77
N ILE A 130 -3.57 10.75 2.55
CA ILE A 130 -4.66 11.47 1.90
C ILE A 130 -5.78 10.47 1.67
N ARG A 131 -6.89 10.63 2.37
CA ARG A 131 -7.99 9.67 2.36
C ARG A 131 -8.77 9.73 1.08
N LEU A 132 -9.15 8.56 0.58
CA LEU A 132 -10.08 8.41 -0.54
C LEU A 132 -11.52 8.68 -0.10
N ASN A 133 -11.87 8.27 1.13
CA ASN A 133 -13.13 8.59 1.77
C ASN A 133 -12.85 9.39 3.06
N PRO A 134 -13.23 10.68 3.14
CA PRO A 134 -12.94 11.51 4.31
C PRO A 134 -13.64 11.04 5.58
N ALA A 135 -14.73 10.28 5.48
CA ALA A 135 -15.48 9.77 6.63
C ALA A 135 -14.88 8.50 7.25
N VAL A 136 -13.98 7.81 6.53
CA VAL A 136 -13.44 6.50 6.94
C VAL A 136 -11.93 6.57 7.12
N GLY A 137 -11.46 6.24 8.33
CA GLY A 137 -10.04 6.02 8.62
C GLY A 137 -9.69 4.53 8.51
N ILE A 138 -8.77 4.16 7.60
CA ILE A 138 -8.30 2.78 7.49
C ILE A 138 -6.97 2.66 8.24
N VAL A 139 -6.94 1.87 9.32
CA VAL A 139 -5.78 1.66 10.17
C VAL A 139 -5.31 0.20 10.04
N GLU A 140 -4.16 -0.01 9.42
CA GLU A 140 -3.52 -1.33 9.39
C GLU A 140 -2.94 -1.63 10.78
N ILE A 141 -3.35 -2.77 11.38
CA ILE A 141 -2.91 -3.16 12.74
C ILE A 141 -1.76 -4.16 12.71
N ALA A 142 -1.62 -4.89 11.60
CA ALA A 142 -0.52 -5.80 11.34
C ALA A 142 -0.34 -6.02 9.84
N SER A 143 0.88 -6.34 9.42
CA SER A 143 1.20 -6.86 8.09
C SER A 143 1.60 -8.34 8.18
N GLY A 144 1.48 -9.09 7.08
CA GLY A 144 1.85 -10.51 7.07
C GLY A 144 0.88 -11.42 7.82
N CYS A 145 1.27 -12.68 8.01
CA CYS A 145 0.45 -13.71 8.64
C CYS A 145 1.32 -14.82 9.24
N MET A 146 0.87 -15.45 10.31
CA MET A 146 1.55 -16.60 10.93
C MET A 146 1.32 -17.90 10.15
N SER A 147 0.23 -18.00 9.38
CA SER A 147 -0.12 -19.22 8.66
C SER A 147 0.80 -19.46 7.45
N GLU A 148 0.97 -20.74 7.09
CA GLU A 148 1.79 -21.20 5.97
C GLU A 148 0.96 -21.89 4.87
N CYS A 149 -0.17 -21.28 4.51
CA CYS A 149 -1.03 -21.82 3.46
C CYS A 149 -0.28 -21.83 2.11
N THR A 150 -0.12 -23.01 1.52
CA THR A 150 0.71 -23.24 0.31
C THR A 150 0.23 -22.49 -0.93
N PHE A 151 -1.02 -22.03 -0.96
CA PHE A 151 -1.65 -21.29 -2.05
C PHE A 151 -1.70 -19.77 -1.83
N CYS A 152 -1.19 -19.29 -0.69
CA CYS A 152 -1.46 -17.91 -0.25
C CYS A 152 -0.52 -16.89 -0.91
N GLN A 153 -1.01 -16.16 -1.89
CA GLN A 153 -0.31 -15.05 -2.53
C GLN A 153 -0.01 -13.89 -1.54
N THR A 154 -0.86 -13.73 -0.52
CA THR A 154 -0.67 -12.68 0.49
C THR A 154 0.54 -13.00 1.38
N LYS A 155 0.77 -14.27 1.73
CA LYS A 155 1.97 -14.69 2.46
C LYS A 155 3.25 -14.37 1.67
N ILE A 156 3.25 -14.64 0.36
CA ILE A 156 4.38 -14.29 -0.54
C ILE A 156 4.62 -12.78 -0.57
N SER A 157 3.53 -11.99 -0.58
CA SER A 157 3.63 -10.53 -0.73
C SER A 157 3.98 -9.80 0.56
N LYS A 158 3.38 -10.22 1.69
CA LYS A 158 3.47 -9.50 2.97
C LYS A 158 4.36 -10.20 4.01
N GLY A 159 4.73 -11.48 3.78
CA GLY A 159 5.66 -12.22 4.62
C GLY A 159 5.06 -12.69 5.95
N ASP A 160 5.92 -12.78 6.96
CA ASP A 160 5.56 -13.17 8.31
C ASP A 160 4.79 -12.09 9.05
N LEU A 161 4.09 -12.47 10.11
CA LEU A 161 3.33 -11.55 10.94
C LEU A 161 4.25 -10.48 11.53
N GLN A 162 3.85 -9.24 11.35
CA GLN A 162 4.44 -8.06 11.97
C GLN A 162 3.32 -7.20 12.53
N SER A 163 3.01 -7.35 13.81
CA SER A 163 1.99 -6.55 14.49
C SER A 163 2.54 -5.18 14.90
N TYR A 164 1.72 -4.17 14.78
CA TYR A 164 2.04 -2.84 15.27
C TYR A 164 1.67 -2.71 16.74
N ARG A 165 2.39 -1.88 17.49
CA ARG A 165 2.16 -1.72 18.94
C ARG A 165 0.81 -1.06 19.20
N VAL A 166 0.11 -1.51 20.24
CA VAL A 166 -1.20 -0.97 20.66
C VAL A 166 -1.18 0.57 20.74
N GLY A 167 -0.17 1.14 21.41
CA GLY A 167 -0.06 2.59 21.57
C GLY A 167 0.08 3.37 20.25
N ASP A 168 0.71 2.78 19.24
CA ASP A 168 0.87 3.41 17.93
C ASP A 168 -0.44 3.36 17.14
N ILE A 169 -1.15 2.22 17.19
CA ILE A 169 -2.48 2.05 16.57
C ILE A 169 -3.48 3.03 17.20
N VAL A 170 -3.54 3.10 18.53
CA VAL A 170 -4.44 4.02 19.24
C VAL A 170 -4.13 5.48 18.88
N ARG A 171 -2.86 5.84 18.75
CA ARG A 171 -2.46 7.18 18.29
C ARG A 171 -2.97 7.45 16.88
N GLN A 172 -2.80 6.49 15.97
CA GLN A 172 -3.30 6.62 14.59
C GLN A 172 -4.83 6.77 14.57
N VAL A 173 -5.57 5.93 15.32
CA VAL A 173 -7.03 6.05 15.43
C VAL A 173 -7.45 7.43 15.92
N LYS A 174 -6.79 7.97 16.96
CA LYS A 174 -7.05 9.33 17.45
C LYS A 174 -6.78 10.39 16.39
N THR A 175 -5.75 10.22 15.58
CA THR A 175 -5.44 11.12 14.45
C THR A 175 -6.56 11.07 13.40
N GLU A 176 -7.01 9.86 13.01
CA GLU A 176 -8.12 9.70 12.04
C GLU A 176 -9.40 10.39 12.53
N LEU A 177 -9.75 10.21 13.82
CA LEU A 177 -10.93 10.85 14.42
C LEU A 177 -10.77 12.37 14.51
N ALA A 178 -9.59 12.87 14.88
CA ALA A 178 -9.32 14.31 14.96
C ALA A 178 -9.41 14.99 13.58
N ASP A 179 -9.08 14.26 12.52
CA ASP A 179 -9.20 14.72 11.13
C ASP A 179 -10.63 14.61 10.58
N GLY A 180 -11.61 14.18 11.39
CA GLY A 180 -13.04 14.18 11.05
C GLY A 180 -13.59 12.84 10.55
N CYS A 181 -12.83 11.74 10.63
CA CYS A 181 -13.40 10.42 10.37
C CYS A 181 -14.46 10.08 11.43
N CYS A 182 -15.56 9.48 10.99
CA CYS A 182 -16.64 9.00 11.88
C CYS A 182 -16.69 7.45 11.91
N GLU A 183 -15.89 6.79 11.10
CA GLU A 183 -15.74 5.33 11.08
C GLU A 183 -14.26 4.98 10.97
N VAL A 184 -13.81 3.98 11.71
CA VAL A 184 -12.43 3.45 11.63
C VAL A 184 -12.45 1.96 11.33
N TRP A 185 -11.73 1.57 10.29
CA TRP A 185 -11.55 0.17 9.92
C TRP A 185 -10.18 -0.32 10.38
N LEU A 186 -10.16 -1.23 11.36
CA LEU A 186 -8.95 -1.96 11.72
C LEU A 186 -8.75 -3.10 10.72
N THR A 187 -7.63 -3.11 10.03
CA THR A 187 -7.35 -4.07 8.96
C THR A 187 -5.98 -4.71 9.11
N SER A 188 -5.89 -5.99 8.71
CA SER A 188 -4.65 -6.73 8.55
C SER A 188 -4.84 -7.83 7.51
N THR A 189 -3.83 -8.67 7.30
CA THR A 189 -3.97 -9.91 6.53
C THR A 189 -4.87 -10.91 7.24
N ASP A 190 -4.69 -11.01 8.56
CA ASP A 190 -5.48 -11.87 9.46
C ASP A 190 -5.54 -11.17 10.83
N ASN A 191 -6.70 -10.60 11.16
CA ASN A 191 -6.90 -9.91 12.44
C ASN A 191 -6.86 -10.87 13.63
N GLY A 192 -7.15 -12.16 13.42
CA GLY A 192 -7.15 -13.16 14.49
C GLY A 192 -5.76 -13.49 15.05
N CYS A 193 -4.70 -13.24 14.29
CA CYS A 193 -3.34 -13.44 14.74
C CYS A 193 -2.64 -12.16 15.24
N TYR A 194 -3.36 -11.03 15.27
CA TYR A 194 -2.79 -9.78 15.77
C TYR A 194 -2.22 -9.95 17.19
N GLY A 195 -1.01 -9.45 17.37
CA GLY A 195 -0.37 -9.35 18.69
C GLY A 195 0.43 -10.57 19.11
N PHE A 196 0.28 -11.73 18.46
CA PHE A 196 0.97 -12.97 18.87
C PHE A 196 2.50 -12.86 18.80
N ASP A 197 3.03 -12.02 17.92
CA ASP A 197 4.47 -11.72 17.79
C ASP A 197 5.00 -10.65 18.77
N ILE A 198 4.08 -9.94 19.46
CA ILE A 198 4.42 -8.86 20.40
C ILE A 198 3.83 -9.08 21.81
N ASN A 199 3.38 -10.31 22.13
CA ASN A 199 2.71 -10.67 23.39
C ASN A 199 1.49 -9.79 23.70
N SER A 200 0.61 -9.58 22.72
CA SER A 200 -0.66 -8.88 22.81
C SER A 200 -1.72 -9.65 22.02
N ASP A 201 -2.95 -9.18 22.01
CA ASP A 201 -4.03 -9.77 21.22
C ASP A 201 -5.04 -8.71 20.77
N LEU A 202 -5.94 -9.10 19.86
CA LEU A 202 -6.98 -8.21 19.35
C LEU A 202 -7.96 -7.74 20.43
N PRO A 203 -8.43 -8.58 21.39
CA PRO A 203 -9.24 -8.14 22.51
C PRO A 203 -8.59 -7.01 23.33
N GLU A 204 -7.30 -7.12 23.65
CA GLU A 204 -6.57 -6.06 24.35
C GLU A 204 -6.57 -4.76 23.54
N LEU A 205 -6.26 -4.83 22.24
CA LEU A 205 -6.26 -3.66 21.37
C LEU A 205 -7.62 -2.96 21.34
N VAL A 206 -8.71 -3.71 21.19
CA VAL A 206 -10.06 -3.13 21.01
C VAL A 206 -10.61 -2.55 22.32
N ASN A 207 -10.14 -3.03 23.48
CA ASN A 207 -10.58 -2.55 24.80
C ASN A 207 -9.74 -1.37 25.34
N THR A 208 -8.73 -0.91 24.61
CA THR A 208 -7.89 0.23 24.97
C THR A 208 -8.46 1.56 24.48
#